data_fa83fa7e70a827c787fe9f802e0f5e62
#
_entry.id   fa83fa7e70a827c787fe9f802e0f5e62
#
_cell.length_a   1.000
_cell.length_b   1.000
_cell.length_c   1.000
_cell.angle_alpha   90.00
_cell.angle_beta   90.00
_cell.angle_gamma   90.00
#
_symmetry.space_group_name_H-M   'P 1'
#
loop_
_entity.id
_entity.type
_entity.pdbx_description
1 polymer ?
#
loop_
_entity_poly.entity_id
_entity_poly.type
_entity_poly.pdbx_seq_one_letter_code
_entity_poly.pdbx_strand_id
1 'polypeptide(L)'
;MSNCSGSGRFGNQFIRCVAFSLIAEKHDLCVTYQNHKEIEQLGVKLYTGNNQFDKNVTLVDTNFIDILDKESIDFNLITNPRAYFQTKIISDKIFEHL
;
A
#
# COMPACT_ATOMS: atom_id res chain seq x y z
N MET A 1 12.78 -0.83 5.40
CA MET A 1 11.66 0.08 5.17
C MET A 1 10.78 -0.43 4.05
N SER A 2 9.48 -0.34 4.22
CA SER A 2 8.56 -0.69 3.14
C SER A 2 8.60 0.36 2.04
N ASN A 3 8.31 -0.07 0.80
CA ASN A 3 8.40 0.81 -0.36
C ASN A 3 7.23 0.57 -1.29
N CYS A 4 6.50 1.63 -1.62
CA CYS A 4 5.39 1.59 -2.56
C CYS A 4 5.79 2.34 -3.84
N SER A 5 6.17 1.59 -4.86
CA SER A 5 6.55 2.16 -6.16
C SER A 5 6.19 1.19 -7.28
N GLY A 6 6.28 1.64 -8.50
CA GLY A 6 6.02 0.79 -9.66
C GLY A 6 5.78 1.60 -10.91
N SER A 7 5.53 0.89 -12.01
CA SER A 7 5.26 1.49 -13.30
C SER A 7 3.76 1.76 -13.47
N GLY A 8 3.40 2.42 -14.55
CA GLY A 8 2.03 2.70 -14.91
C GLY A 8 1.72 4.20 -14.89
N ARG A 9 0.49 4.53 -15.28
CA ARG A 9 0.02 5.91 -15.27
C ARG A 9 -0.24 6.38 -13.85
N PHE A 10 -0.36 7.68 -13.64
CA PHE A 10 -0.57 8.26 -12.31
C PHE A 10 -1.80 7.68 -11.61
N GLY A 11 -2.89 7.41 -12.34
CA GLY A 11 -4.09 6.80 -11.75
C GLY A 11 -3.80 5.44 -11.14
N ASN A 12 -3.00 4.60 -11.82
CA ASN A 12 -2.60 3.30 -11.29
C ASN A 12 -1.69 3.46 -10.07
N GLN A 13 -0.79 4.43 -10.09
CA GLN A 13 0.09 4.73 -8.95
C GLN A 13 -0.71 5.21 -7.75
N PHE A 14 -1.72 6.03 -7.98
CA PHE A 14 -2.62 6.52 -6.94
C PHE A 14 -3.31 5.35 -6.24
N ILE A 15 -3.94 4.44 -7.00
CA ILE A 15 -4.65 3.29 -6.45
C ILE A 15 -3.70 2.39 -5.67
N ARG A 16 -2.51 2.14 -6.21
CA ARG A 16 -1.48 1.32 -5.55
C ARG A 16 -1.09 1.93 -4.20
N CYS A 17 -0.84 3.22 -4.17
CA CYS A 17 -0.42 3.90 -2.94
C CYS A 17 -1.53 3.92 -1.89
N VAL A 18 -2.78 4.15 -2.29
CA VAL A 18 -3.91 4.14 -1.36
C VAL A 18 -4.11 2.73 -0.79
N ALA A 19 -4.05 1.69 -1.63
CA ALA A 19 -4.16 0.31 -1.19
C ALA A 19 -3.04 -0.04 -0.20
N PHE A 20 -1.81 0.34 -0.52
CA PHE A 20 -0.66 0.11 0.35
C PHE A 20 -0.82 0.81 1.70
N SER A 21 -1.36 2.04 1.68
CA SER A 21 -1.58 2.84 2.88
C SER A 21 -2.56 2.19 3.85
N LEU A 22 -3.57 1.46 3.36
CA LEU A 22 -4.48 0.72 4.22
C LEU A 22 -3.74 -0.32 5.06
N ILE A 23 -2.84 -1.06 4.44
CA ILE A 23 -2.03 -2.06 5.13
C ILE A 23 -1.04 -1.38 6.08
N ALA A 24 -0.43 -0.29 5.65
CA ALA A 24 0.52 0.45 6.48
C ALA A 24 -0.16 0.97 7.75
N GLU A 25 -1.38 1.47 7.64
CA GLU A 25 -2.15 1.95 8.79
C GLU A 25 -2.48 0.80 9.75
N LYS A 26 -2.88 -0.36 9.21
CA LYS A 26 -3.20 -1.53 10.02
C LYS A 26 -2.00 -2.01 10.83
N HIS A 27 -0.81 -2.00 10.24
CA HIS A 27 0.38 -2.61 10.83
C HIS A 27 1.45 -1.60 11.25
N ASP A 28 1.14 -0.30 11.19
CA ASP A 28 2.05 0.81 11.57
C ASP A 28 3.39 0.73 10.84
N LEU A 29 3.36 0.45 9.54
CA LEU A 29 4.56 0.30 8.74
C LEU A 29 5.18 1.64 8.36
N CYS A 30 6.50 1.73 8.43
CA CYS A 30 7.25 2.86 7.90
C CYS A 30 7.40 2.68 6.39
N VAL A 31 6.78 3.55 5.60
CA VAL A 31 6.65 3.38 4.16
C VAL A 31 7.14 4.62 3.40
N THR A 32 7.85 4.39 2.30
CA THR A 32 8.15 5.41 1.30
C THR A 32 7.22 5.21 0.11
N TYR A 33 6.49 6.26 -0.27
CA TYR A 33 5.53 6.22 -1.36
C TYR A 33 6.05 6.97 -2.59
N GLN A 34 5.88 6.35 -3.76
CA GLN A 34 6.06 7.03 -5.02
C GLN A 34 4.97 8.11 -5.17
N ASN A 35 5.35 9.29 -5.60
CA ASN A 35 4.41 10.41 -5.77
C ASN A 35 3.65 10.78 -4.49
N HIS A 36 4.28 10.60 -3.33
CA HIS A 36 3.65 10.85 -2.03
C HIS A 36 3.04 12.26 -1.96
N LYS A 37 3.83 13.28 -2.31
CA LYS A 37 3.41 14.67 -2.23
C LYS A 37 2.27 14.98 -3.19
N GLU A 38 2.36 14.49 -4.41
CA GLU A 38 1.34 14.72 -5.44
C GLU A 38 0.01 14.09 -5.06
N ILE A 39 0.04 12.90 -4.47
CA ILE A 39 -1.16 12.20 -4.02
C ILE A 39 -1.80 12.94 -2.85
N GLU A 40 -1.01 13.40 -1.90
CA GLU A 40 -1.54 14.15 -0.75
C GLU A 40 -2.15 15.49 -1.17
N GLN A 41 -1.67 16.10 -2.24
CA GLN A 41 -2.26 17.32 -2.78
C GLN A 41 -3.69 17.11 -3.31
N LEU A 42 -4.05 15.87 -3.62
CA LEU A 42 -5.41 15.52 -4.03
C LEU A 42 -6.38 15.34 -2.85
N GLY A 43 -5.91 15.53 -1.62
CA GLY A 43 -6.73 15.41 -0.44
C GLY A 43 -6.70 14.02 0.21
N VAL A 44 -5.85 13.12 -0.26
CA VAL A 44 -5.71 11.76 0.29
C VAL A 44 -4.45 11.69 1.12
N LYS A 45 -4.58 11.25 2.37
CA LYS A 45 -3.44 11.09 3.26
C LYS A 45 -2.90 9.67 3.16
N LEU A 46 -1.60 9.56 2.88
CA LEU A 46 -0.89 8.28 2.84
C LEU A 46 -0.23 8.04 4.20
N TYR A 47 -0.52 6.90 4.79
CA TYR A 47 -0.03 6.57 6.13
C TYR A 47 1.41 6.08 6.09
N THR A 48 2.23 6.59 7.01
CA THR A 48 3.53 6.02 7.29
C THR A 48 3.71 5.96 8.81
N GLY A 49 4.12 4.78 9.30
CA GLY A 49 4.28 4.52 10.71
C GLY A 49 5.73 4.33 11.10
N ASN A 50 5.96 3.54 12.14
CA ASN A 50 7.28 3.40 12.76
C ASN A 50 7.92 2.02 12.57
N ASN A 51 7.17 1.00 12.18
CA ASN A 51 7.68 -0.38 12.14
C ASN A 51 8.54 -0.62 10.91
N GLN A 52 9.75 -1.13 11.13
CA GLN A 52 10.67 -1.58 10.10
C GLN A 52 11.20 -2.95 10.50
N PHE A 53 11.37 -3.84 9.52
CA PHE A 53 11.78 -5.22 9.74
C PHE A 53 12.96 -5.58 8.84
N ASP A 54 13.57 -6.74 9.12
CA ASP A 54 14.70 -7.25 8.31
C ASP A 54 14.26 -8.02 7.09
N LYS A 55 13.02 -8.55 7.09
CA LYS A 55 12.48 -9.32 5.98
C LYS A 55 11.66 -8.44 5.06
N ASN A 56 11.65 -8.76 3.76
CA ASN A 56 10.83 -8.09 2.77
C ASN A 56 9.92 -9.10 2.08
N VAL A 57 8.65 -8.73 1.92
CA VAL A 57 7.66 -9.53 1.20
C VAL A 57 7.06 -8.68 0.10
N THR A 58 6.91 -9.25 -1.09
CA THR A 58 6.29 -8.56 -2.22
C THR A 58 4.78 -8.56 -2.06
N LEU A 59 4.19 -7.36 -2.08
CA LEU A 59 2.74 -7.21 -2.04
C LEU A 59 2.18 -7.28 -3.47
N VAL A 60 1.23 -8.18 -3.66
CA VAL A 60 0.55 -8.37 -4.95
C VAL A 60 -0.95 -8.46 -4.71
N ASP A 61 -1.74 -8.46 -5.81
CA ASP A 61 -3.20 -8.48 -5.70
C ASP A 61 -3.71 -9.72 -4.94
N THR A 62 -3.02 -10.85 -5.09
CA THR A 62 -3.47 -12.12 -4.50
C THR A 62 -3.21 -12.23 -3.00
N ASN A 63 -2.27 -11.47 -2.44
CA ASN A 63 -1.99 -11.53 -0.99
C ASN A 63 -2.41 -10.28 -0.24
N PHE A 64 -2.99 -9.29 -0.92
CA PHE A 64 -3.37 -8.01 -0.32
C PHE A 64 -4.33 -8.19 0.86
N ILE A 65 -5.44 -8.89 0.63
CA ILE A 65 -6.46 -9.06 1.67
C ILE A 65 -5.93 -9.90 2.83
N ASP A 66 -5.17 -10.96 2.53
CA ASP A 66 -4.59 -11.81 3.58
C ASP A 66 -3.68 -11.02 4.51
N ILE A 67 -2.83 -10.16 3.95
CA ILE A 67 -1.92 -9.33 4.74
C ILE A 67 -2.69 -8.26 5.50
N LEU A 68 -3.67 -7.63 4.86
CA LEU A 68 -4.50 -6.61 5.49
C LEU A 68 -5.24 -7.19 6.72
N ASP A 69 -5.72 -8.43 6.62
CA ASP A 69 -6.51 -9.05 7.68
C ASP A 69 -5.66 -9.69 8.79
N LYS A 70 -4.34 -9.80 8.62
CA LYS A 70 -3.48 -10.33 9.68
C LYS A 70 -3.49 -9.42 10.91
N GLU A 71 -3.40 -10.01 12.10
CA GLU A 71 -3.33 -9.23 13.34
C GLU A 71 -2.00 -8.50 13.47
N SER A 72 -0.91 -9.12 13.02
CA SER A 72 0.41 -8.50 13.03
C SER A 72 1.28 -9.11 11.95
N ILE A 73 2.31 -8.38 11.53
CA ILE A 73 3.30 -8.85 10.56
C ILE A 73 4.71 -8.56 11.08
N ASP A 74 5.70 -9.32 10.59
CA ASP A 74 7.10 -9.16 10.97
C ASP A 74 8.00 -8.93 9.75
N PHE A 75 7.45 -8.34 8.69
CA PHE A 75 8.16 -8.08 7.44
C PHE A 75 7.75 -6.74 6.86
N ASN A 76 8.67 -6.15 6.10
CA ASN A 76 8.36 -4.98 5.28
C ASN A 76 7.64 -5.42 4.01
N LEU A 77 6.94 -4.49 3.37
CA LEU A 77 6.27 -4.75 2.11
C LEU A 77 6.91 -3.93 0.99
N ILE A 78 7.07 -4.57 -0.16
CA ILE A 78 7.50 -3.90 -1.38
C ILE A 78 6.47 -4.22 -2.46
N THR A 79 6.20 -3.27 -3.35
CA THR A 79 5.21 -3.50 -4.41
C THR A 79 5.85 -4.20 -5.60
N ASN A 80 5.05 -5.08 -6.23
CA ASN A 80 5.38 -5.59 -7.56
C ASN A 80 5.01 -4.52 -8.58
N PRO A 81 5.90 -4.13 -9.50
CA PRO A 81 5.58 -3.11 -10.49
C PRO A 81 4.35 -3.41 -11.37
N ARG A 82 3.95 -4.69 -11.44
CA ARG A 82 2.80 -5.13 -12.24
C ARG A 82 1.52 -5.29 -11.42
N ALA A 83 1.58 -5.06 -10.10
CA ALA A 83 0.40 -5.15 -9.24
C ALA A 83 -0.33 -3.81 -9.24
N TYR A 84 -1.57 -3.79 -9.71
CA TYR A 84 -2.35 -2.55 -9.83
C TYR A 84 -3.44 -2.42 -8.77
N PHE A 85 -3.75 -3.49 -8.05
CA PHE A 85 -4.75 -3.50 -6.96
C PHE A 85 -6.12 -3.02 -7.41
N GLN A 86 -6.53 -3.41 -8.62
CA GLN A 86 -7.79 -2.97 -9.23
C GLN A 86 -8.85 -4.07 -9.25
N THR A 87 -8.73 -5.08 -8.38
CA THR A 87 -9.80 -6.06 -8.23
C THR A 87 -10.98 -5.43 -7.50
N LYS A 88 -12.19 -6.00 -7.69
CA LYS A 88 -13.38 -5.48 -7.03
C LYS A 88 -13.24 -5.48 -5.50
N ILE A 89 -12.68 -6.55 -4.93
CA ILE A 89 -12.51 -6.66 -3.48
C ILE A 89 -11.61 -5.54 -2.95
N ILE A 90 -10.49 -5.29 -3.62
CA ILE A 90 -9.55 -4.25 -3.22
C ILE A 90 -10.16 -2.86 -3.42
N SER A 91 -10.86 -2.64 -4.53
CA SER A 91 -11.55 -1.38 -4.79
C SER A 91 -12.60 -1.08 -3.72
N ASP A 92 -13.37 -2.07 -3.31
CA ASP A 92 -14.36 -1.90 -2.25
C ASP A 92 -13.69 -1.47 -0.92
N LYS A 93 -12.55 -2.08 -0.58
CA LYS A 93 -11.79 -1.68 0.62
C LYS A 93 -11.29 -0.25 0.53
N ILE A 94 -10.82 0.17 -0.63
CA ILE A 94 -10.35 1.54 -0.84
C ILE A 94 -11.50 2.53 -0.67
N PHE A 95 -12.65 2.25 -1.26
CA PHE A 95 -13.82 3.14 -1.14
C PHE A 95 -14.34 3.23 0.29
N GLU A 96 -14.30 2.14 1.05
CA GLU A 96 -14.66 2.19 2.47
C GLU A 96 -13.75 3.12 3.26
N HIS A 97 -12.46 3.18 2.87
CA HIS A 97 -11.48 4.03 3.56
C HIS A 97 -11.62 5.51 3.19
N LEU A 98 -11.97 5.79 1.94
CA LEU A 98 -12.13 7.15 1.47
C LEU A 98 -13.49 7.73 1.87
#